data_64afeb98d44e5ee6755d309121abebf6
#
_entry.id   64afeb98d44e5ee6755d309121abebf6
#
_cell.length_a   1.000
_cell.length_b   1.000
_cell.length_c   1.000
_cell.angle_alpha   90.00
_cell.angle_beta   90.00
_cell.angle_gamma   90.00
#
_symmetry.space_group_name_H-M   'P 1'
#
loop_
_entity.id
_entity.type
_entity.pdbx_description
1 polymer ?
#
loop_
_entity_poly.entity_id
_entity_poly.type
_entity_poly.pdbx_seq_one_letter_code
_entity_poly.pdbx_strand_id
1 'polypeptide(L)'
;MRRLLLLRHAKAERSEPGTKDFARVLIDRGRKDAAKIGAYMAAHALIPDRVVLSPAARTQETWKYAAAAFQPAPAAMSVERAYDATPHTIFAVIKDTPAAVHTLMMVGHNPGLHELALMLIAAGDIDARERLREKLPTSGLVIIDFAFDNWGKLHPHSGRLERFVSPKTLEAAAT
;
A
#
# COMPACT_ATOMS: atom_id res chain seq x y z
N MET A 1 -17.48 9.18 -2.30
CA MET A 1 -16.02 9.26 -2.18
C MET A 1 -15.43 7.88 -1.90
N ARG A 2 -14.30 7.58 -2.48
CA ARG A 2 -13.55 6.33 -2.22
C ARG A 2 -12.12 6.65 -1.83
N ARG A 3 -11.55 5.80 -0.99
CA ARG A 3 -10.16 5.98 -0.50
C ARG A 3 -9.34 4.74 -0.82
N LEU A 4 -8.15 4.96 -1.38
CA LEU A 4 -7.18 3.92 -1.71
C LEU A 4 -5.94 4.07 -0.84
N LEU A 5 -5.55 2.99 -0.18
CA LEU A 5 -4.33 2.90 0.60
C LEU A 5 -3.37 1.97 -0.15
N LEU A 6 -2.22 2.49 -0.56
CA LEU A 6 -1.19 1.70 -1.22
C LEU A 6 -0.01 1.53 -0.26
N LEU A 7 0.30 0.30 0.09
CA LEU A 7 1.41 -0.02 0.98
C LEU A 7 2.44 -0.90 0.26
N ARG A 8 3.65 -0.39 0.10
CA ARG A 8 4.75 -1.23 -0.37
C ARG A 8 5.19 -2.15 0.77
N HIS A 9 5.48 -3.43 0.44
CA HIS A 9 5.95 -4.38 1.45
C HIS A 9 7.13 -3.82 2.25
N ALA A 10 7.28 -4.27 3.48
CA ALA A 10 8.36 -3.89 4.37
C ALA A 10 9.68 -4.51 3.94
N LYS A 11 10.76 -4.09 4.59
CA LYS A 11 12.11 -4.52 4.24
C LYS A 11 12.26 -6.04 4.37
N ALA A 12 12.68 -6.68 3.28
CA ALA A 12 12.81 -8.12 3.16
C ALA A 12 14.26 -8.53 2.98
N GLU A 13 14.52 -9.82 3.14
CA GLU A 13 15.80 -10.44 2.83
C GLU A 13 16.23 -10.10 1.40
N ARG A 14 17.53 -10.04 1.17
CA ARG A 14 18.09 -9.81 -0.17
C ARG A 14 17.85 -11.03 -1.05
N SER A 15 17.76 -10.79 -2.37
CA SER A 15 17.77 -11.87 -3.34
C SER A 15 19.11 -12.58 -3.30
N GLU A 16 19.09 -13.90 -3.17
CA GLU A 16 20.28 -14.73 -3.17
C GLU A 16 20.12 -15.90 -4.14
N PRO A 17 21.22 -16.40 -4.71
CA PRO A 17 21.17 -17.61 -5.54
C PRO A 17 20.55 -18.78 -4.74
N GLY A 18 19.60 -19.48 -5.35
CA GLY A 18 18.92 -20.61 -4.72
C GLY A 18 17.71 -20.27 -3.88
N THR A 19 17.47 -18.99 -3.58
CA THR A 19 16.25 -18.53 -2.90
C THR A 19 15.29 -17.96 -3.92
N LYS A 20 14.05 -18.46 -3.94
CA LYS A 20 13.02 -17.91 -4.83
C LYS A 20 12.58 -16.55 -4.33
N ASP A 21 12.49 -15.57 -5.23
CA ASP A 21 12.02 -14.23 -4.91
C ASP A 21 10.69 -14.26 -4.15
N PHE A 22 9.76 -15.07 -4.59
CA PHE A 22 8.45 -15.25 -3.99
C PHE A 22 8.52 -15.64 -2.50
N ALA A 23 9.53 -16.39 -2.10
CA ALA A 23 9.69 -16.93 -0.74
C ALA A 23 10.49 -16.02 0.19
N ARG A 24 11.03 -14.90 -0.29
CA ARG A 24 11.81 -13.97 0.57
C ARG A 24 10.91 -13.40 1.66
N VAL A 25 11.35 -13.52 2.91
CA VAL A 25 10.61 -13.06 4.09
C VAL A 25 11.15 -11.71 4.57
N LEU A 26 10.42 -11.06 5.47
CA LEU A 26 10.88 -9.81 6.07
C LEU A 26 12.08 -10.05 7.00
N ILE A 27 12.96 -9.05 7.09
CA ILE A 27 13.98 -9.00 8.14
C ILE A 27 13.38 -8.32 9.38
N ASP A 28 14.08 -8.33 10.51
CA ASP A 28 13.61 -7.74 11.77
C ASP A 28 13.19 -6.28 11.60
N ARG A 29 13.98 -5.49 10.89
CA ARG A 29 13.65 -4.08 10.63
C ARG A 29 12.32 -3.96 9.89
N GLY A 30 12.07 -4.83 8.91
CA GLY A 30 10.83 -4.85 8.15
C GLY A 30 9.62 -5.17 9.01
N ARG A 31 9.73 -6.16 9.89
CA ARG A 31 8.65 -6.52 10.82
C ARG A 31 8.28 -5.34 11.74
N LYS A 32 9.28 -4.65 12.26
CA LYS A 32 9.08 -3.47 13.11
C LYS A 32 8.45 -2.32 12.35
N ASP A 33 8.92 -2.06 11.14
CA ASP A 33 8.38 -1.00 10.29
C ASP A 33 6.92 -1.26 9.90
N ALA A 34 6.59 -2.50 9.56
CA ALA A 34 5.21 -2.88 9.26
C ALA A 34 4.29 -2.65 10.46
N ALA A 35 4.73 -3.01 11.66
CA ALA A 35 3.98 -2.78 12.89
C ALA A 35 3.76 -1.27 13.15
N LYS A 36 4.77 -0.44 12.89
CA LYS A 36 4.65 1.03 13.03
C LYS A 36 3.61 1.60 12.07
N ILE A 37 3.60 1.14 10.83
CA ILE A 37 2.61 1.58 9.84
C ILE A 37 1.20 1.17 10.27
N GLY A 38 1.03 -0.06 10.74
CA GLY A 38 -0.26 -0.52 11.25
C GLY A 38 -0.76 0.34 12.42
N ALA A 39 0.13 0.64 13.36
CA ALA A 39 -0.19 1.50 14.51
C ALA A 39 -0.58 2.93 14.05
N TYR A 40 0.15 3.48 13.08
CA TYR A 40 -0.18 4.77 12.49
C TYR A 40 -1.58 4.75 11.86
N MET A 41 -1.88 3.74 11.06
CA MET A 41 -3.18 3.59 10.42
C MET A 41 -4.30 3.54 11.47
N ALA A 42 -4.15 2.71 12.51
CA ALA A 42 -5.15 2.58 13.55
C ALA A 42 -5.36 3.91 14.30
N ALA A 43 -4.27 4.62 14.62
CA ALA A 43 -4.33 5.90 15.33
C ALA A 43 -5.01 7.00 14.51
N HIS A 44 -4.98 6.92 13.19
CA HIS A 44 -5.57 7.92 12.29
C HIS A 44 -6.87 7.43 11.63
N ALA A 45 -7.48 6.37 12.17
CA ALA A 45 -8.72 5.81 11.66
C ALA A 45 -8.67 5.43 10.17
N LEU A 46 -7.50 5.03 9.70
CA LEU A 46 -7.30 4.53 8.34
C LEU A 46 -7.58 3.03 8.32
N ILE A 47 -8.85 2.67 8.36
CA ILE A 47 -9.29 1.28 8.49
C ILE A 47 -9.85 0.82 7.15
N PRO A 48 -9.15 -0.09 6.43
CA PRO A 48 -9.67 -0.58 5.16
C PRO A 48 -10.86 -1.52 5.33
N ASP A 49 -11.82 -1.42 4.41
CA ASP A 49 -12.95 -2.36 4.32
C ASP A 49 -12.48 -3.66 3.68
N ARG A 50 -11.46 -3.58 2.83
CA ARG A 50 -10.85 -4.72 2.15
C ARG A 50 -9.37 -4.49 1.96
N VAL A 51 -8.59 -5.55 2.18
CA VAL A 51 -7.15 -5.55 1.92
C VAL A 51 -6.85 -6.60 0.84
N VAL A 52 -6.17 -6.17 -0.22
CA VAL A 52 -5.71 -7.04 -1.29
C VAL A 52 -4.20 -7.18 -1.18
N LEU A 53 -3.74 -8.43 -1.13
CA LEU A 53 -2.33 -8.75 -0.93
C LEU A 53 -1.76 -9.46 -2.15
N SER A 54 -0.55 -9.09 -2.55
CA SER A 54 0.26 -9.99 -3.36
C SER A 54 0.53 -11.27 -2.56
N PRO A 55 0.56 -12.45 -3.20
CA PRO A 55 0.79 -13.71 -2.50
C PRO A 55 2.23 -13.93 -2.04
N ALA A 56 3.17 -13.06 -2.39
CA ALA A 56 4.57 -13.18 -1.96
C ALA A 56 4.69 -13.16 -0.43
N ALA A 57 5.65 -13.89 0.10
CA ALA A 57 5.87 -13.98 1.55
C ALA A 57 6.03 -12.60 2.19
N ARG A 58 6.82 -11.71 1.57
CA ARG A 58 7.08 -10.38 2.15
C ARG A 58 5.85 -9.48 2.22
N THR A 59 4.90 -9.59 1.31
CA THR A 59 3.64 -8.84 1.37
C THR A 59 2.68 -9.44 2.40
N GLN A 60 2.60 -10.76 2.46
CA GLN A 60 1.79 -11.47 3.46
C GLN A 60 2.24 -11.12 4.87
N GLU A 61 3.54 -11.13 5.12
CA GLU A 61 4.10 -10.79 6.42
C GLU A 61 3.91 -9.30 6.74
N THR A 62 4.09 -8.41 5.78
CA THR A 62 3.87 -6.97 5.99
C THR A 62 2.47 -6.73 6.54
N TRP A 63 1.46 -7.31 5.93
CA TRP A 63 0.09 -7.16 6.42
C TRP A 63 -0.11 -7.83 7.77
N LYS A 64 0.45 -9.01 7.98
CA LYS A 64 0.36 -9.71 9.26
C LYS A 64 0.80 -8.81 10.43
N TYR A 65 1.93 -8.15 10.31
CA TYR A 65 2.45 -7.28 11.37
C TYR A 65 1.68 -5.95 11.47
N ALA A 66 1.25 -5.39 10.35
CA ALA A 66 0.44 -4.19 10.35
C ALA A 66 -0.97 -4.46 10.92
N ALA A 67 -1.56 -5.60 10.57
CA ALA A 67 -2.91 -5.99 10.98
C ALA A 67 -3.05 -6.15 12.49
N ALA A 68 -1.96 -6.43 13.20
CA ALA A 68 -1.97 -6.61 14.65
C ALA A 68 -2.46 -5.36 15.41
N ALA A 69 -2.42 -4.19 14.76
CA ALA A 69 -2.91 -2.93 15.36
C ALA A 69 -4.45 -2.80 15.33
N PHE A 70 -5.14 -3.69 14.62
CA PHE A 70 -6.60 -3.61 14.43
C PHE A 70 -7.32 -4.72 15.21
N GLN A 71 -8.48 -4.37 15.78
CA GLN A 71 -9.35 -5.29 16.51
C GLN A 71 -10.80 -5.07 16.11
N PRO A 72 -11.41 -5.93 15.28
CA PRO A 72 -10.80 -7.04 14.55
C PRO A 72 -9.95 -6.57 13.37
N ALA A 73 -9.08 -7.45 12.88
CA ALA A 73 -8.30 -7.16 11.68
C ALA A 73 -9.20 -7.07 10.45
N PRO A 74 -8.97 -6.11 9.54
CA PRO A 74 -9.73 -6.04 8.29
C PRO A 74 -9.58 -7.32 7.46
N ALA A 75 -10.62 -7.65 6.71
CA ALA A 75 -10.62 -8.80 5.83
C ALA A 75 -9.56 -8.64 4.72
N ALA A 76 -8.74 -9.66 4.54
CA ALA A 76 -7.66 -9.66 3.55
C ALA A 76 -7.79 -10.84 2.59
N MET A 77 -7.42 -10.61 1.33
CA MET A 77 -7.43 -11.64 0.30
C MET A 77 -6.18 -11.55 -0.56
N SER A 78 -5.60 -12.72 -0.88
CA SER A 78 -4.47 -12.80 -1.80
C SER A 78 -4.97 -12.81 -3.23
N VAL A 79 -4.33 -12.04 -4.09
CA VAL A 79 -4.63 -11.98 -5.53
C VAL A 79 -3.34 -12.27 -6.29
N GLU A 80 -3.28 -13.41 -6.98
CA GLU A 80 -2.07 -13.88 -7.65
C GLU A 80 -1.50 -12.87 -8.65
N ARG A 81 -2.36 -12.23 -9.44
CA ARG A 81 -1.91 -11.26 -10.43
C ARG A 81 -1.35 -9.96 -9.83
N ALA A 82 -1.43 -9.79 -8.51
CA ALA A 82 -0.80 -8.64 -7.84
C ALA A 82 0.69 -8.86 -7.59
N TYR A 83 1.20 -10.08 -7.74
CA TYR A 83 2.62 -10.37 -7.60
C TYR A 83 3.38 -9.88 -8.83
N ASP A 84 4.41 -9.06 -8.59
CA ASP A 84 5.27 -8.50 -9.65
C ASP A 84 4.46 -7.82 -10.77
N ALA A 85 3.36 -7.19 -10.37
CA ALA A 85 2.37 -6.65 -11.30
C ALA A 85 2.80 -5.32 -11.91
N THR A 86 2.39 -5.10 -13.17
CA THR A 86 2.50 -3.80 -13.83
C THR A 86 1.47 -2.84 -13.24
N PRO A 87 1.64 -1.51 -13.38
CA PRO A 87 0.64 -0.55 -12.91
C PRO A 87 -0.74 -0.79 -13.55
N HIS A 88 -0.78 -1.22 -14.81
CA HIS A 88 -2.04 -1.52 -15.50
C HIS A 88 -2.78 -2.72 -14.89
N THR A 89 -2.04 -3.74 -14.46
CA THR A 89 -2.64 -4.90 -13.80
C THR A 89 -3.22 -4.51 -12.44
N ILE A 90 -2.48 -3.73 -11.66
CA ILE A 90 -2.96 -3.25 -10.35
C ILE A 90 -4.18 -2.34 -10.54
N PHE A 91 -4.14 -1.47 -11.54
CA PHE A 91 -5.28 -0.62 -11.92
C PHE A 91 -6.53 -1.45 -12.18
N ALA A 92 -6.40 -2.54 -12.94
CA ALA A 92 -7.53 -3.44 -13.24
C ALA A 92 -8.09 -4.09 -11.98
N VAL A 93 -7.23 -4.53 -11.06
CA VAL A 93 -7.65 -5.13 -9.78
C VAL A 93 -8.45 -4.12 -8.96
N ILE A 94 -7.98 -2.87 -8.89
CA ILE A 94 -8.68 -1.82 -8.16
C ILE A 94 -10.04 -1.52 -8.81
N LYS A 95 -10.06 -1.43 -10.14
CA LYS A 95 -11.27 -1.12 -10.89
C LYS A 95 -12.37 -2.17 -10.73
N ASP A 96 -11.99 -3.43 -10.51
CA ASP A 96 -12.92 -4.54 -10.31
C ASP A 96 -13.46 -4.63 -8.88
N THR A 97 -13.08 -3.73 -8.00
CA THR A 97 -13.49 -3.76 -6.60
C THR A 97 -14.98 -3.41 -6.46
N PRO A 98 -15.75 -4.16 -5.65
CA PRO A 98 -17.16 -3.86 -5.45
C PRO A 98 -17.41 -2.46 -4.90
N ALA A 99 -18.50 -1.84 -5.34
CA ALA A 99 -18.87 -0.46 -4.93
C ALA A 99 -19.09 -0.35 -3.41
N ALA A 100 -19.44 -1.43 -2.72
CA ALA A 100 -19.62 -1.44 -1.28
C ALA A 100 -18.32 -1.22 -0.49
N VAL A 101 -17.16 -1.42 -1.12
CA VAL A 101 -15.86 -1.17 -0.51
C VAL A 101 -15.55 0.32 -0.61
N HIS A 102 -15.56 1.03 0.51
CA HIS A 102 -15.28 2.46 0.56
C HIS A 102 -13.78 2.75 0.66
N THR A 103 -13.09 1.99 1.49
CA THR A 103 -11.64 2.09 1.68
C THR A 103 -10.99 0.77 1.28
N LEU A 104 -10.20 0.82 0.22
CA LEU A 104 -9.47 -0.34 -0.31
C LEU A 104 -7.99 -0.18 -0.01
N MET A 105 -7.37 -1.25 0.46
CA MET A 105 -5.91 -1.29 0.65
C MET A 105 -5.29 -2.32 -0.28
N MET A 106 -4.17 -1.95 -0.90
CA MET A 106 -3.32 -2.85 -1.68
C MET A 106 -1.95 -2.93 -1.02
N VAL A 107 -1.47 -4.13 -0.76
CA VAL A 107 -0.09 -4.35 -0.31
C VAL A 107 0.65 -5.05 -1.44
N GLY A 108 1.68 -4.40 -1.94
CA GLY A 108 2.33 -4.87 -3.17
C GLY A 108 3.79 -4.46 -3.31
N HIS A 109 4.22 -4.37 -4.54
CA HIS A 109 5.62 -4.26 -4.95
C HIS A 109 5.87 -3.09 -5.88
N ASN A 110 7.07 -2.53 -5.81
CA ASN A 110 7.58 -1.63 -6.84
C ASN A 110 8.18 -2.46 -8.00
N PRO A 111 8.26 -1.92 -9.20
CA PRO A 111 7.91 -0.55 -9.57
C PRO A 111 6.41 -0.33 -9.79
N GLY A 112 5.61 -1.37 -9.94
CA GLY A 112 4.20 -1.26 -10.32
C GLY A 112 3.37 -0.39 -9.38
N LEU A 113 3.54 -0.56 -8.07
CA LEU A 113 2.77 0.20 -7.08
C LEU A 113 3.10 1.69 -7.11
N HIS A 114 4.39 2.03 -7.21
CA HIS A 114 4.86 3.41 -7.30
C HIS A 114 4.36 4.07 -8.57
N GLU A 115 4.52 3.42 -9.71
CA GLU A 115 4.06 3.93 -11.00
C GLU A 115 2.54 4.13 -11.01
N LEU A 116 1.79 3.20 -10.42
CA LEU A 116 0.34 3.34 -10.30
C LEU A 116 -0.04 4.58 -9.48
N ALA A 117 0.60 4.79 -8.34
CA ALA A 117 0.33 5.95 -7.50
C ALA A 117 0.53 7.25 -8.29
N LEU A 118 1.64 7.36 -9.01
CA LEU A 118 1.94 8.55 -9.82
C LEU A 118 0.93 8.73 -10.96
N MET A 119 0.45 7.64 -11.55
CA MET A 119 -0.56 7.69 -12.61
C MET A 119 -1.91 8.20 -12.09
N LEU A 120 -2.29 7.85 -10.88
CA LEU A 120 -3.61 8.19 -10.32
C LEU A 120 -3.69 9.59 -9.73
N ILE A 121 -2.58 10.14 -9.24
CA ILE A 121 -2.58 11.40 -8.49
C ILE A 121 -2.54 12.61 -9.43
N ALA A 122 -3.52 13.50 -9.28
CA ALA A 122 -3.59 14.77 -10.00
C ALA A 122 -3.45 15.98 -9.08
N ALA A 123 -3.69 15.82 -7.78
CA ALA A 123 -3.73 16.92 -6.81
C ALA A 123 -3.18 16.48 -5.47
N GLY A 124 -2.97 17.43 -4.57
CA GLY A 124 -2.49 17.17 -3.22
C GLY A 124 -1.33 18.07 -2.86
N ASP A 125 -0.84 17.91 -1.64
CA ASP A 125 0.28 18.68 -1.14
C ASP A 125 1.51 18.55 -2.03
N ILE A 126 2.10 19.68 -2.40
CA ILE A 126 3.21 19.72 -3.36
C ILE A 126 4.44 18.97 -2.82
N ASP A 127 4.79 19.17 -1.56
CA ASP A 127 5.96 18.53 -0.97
C ASP A 127 5.79 17.01 -0.88
N ALA A 128 4.60 16.55 -0.48
CA ALA A 128 4.30 15.13 -0.43
C ALA A 128 4.35 14.50 -1.82
N ARG A 129 3.81 15.19 -2.81
CA ARG A 129 3.83 14.72 -4.20
C ARG A 129 5.26 14.61 -4.75
N GLU A 130 6.12 15.57 -4.44
CA GLU A 130 7.51 15.54 -4.86
C GLU A 130 8.29 14.41 -4.19
N ARG A 131 8.10 14.22 -2.88
CA ARG A 131 8.72 13.10 -2.15
C ARG A 131 8.30 11.76 -2.74
N LEU A 132 7.02 11.61 -3.05
CA LEU A 132 6.50 10.38 -3.66
C LEU A 132 7.07 10.18 -5.07
N ARG A 133 7.22 11.24 -5.84
CA ARG A 133 7.81 11.16 -7.19
C ARG A 133 9.22 10.60 -7.13
N GLU A 134 10.01 11.02 -6.15
CA GLU A 134 11.38 10.56 -5.98
C GLU A 134 11.45 9.08 -5.61
N LYS A 135 10.61 8.65 -4.65
CA LYS A 135 10.71 7.28 -4.14
C LYS A 135 9.46 6.87 -3.36
N LEU A 136 9.03 5.64 -3.57
CA LEU A 136 8.14 4.92 -2.65
C LEU A 136 8.99 3.89 -1.92
N PRO A 137 9.40 4.15 -0.66
CA PRO A 137 10.26 3.22 0.07
C PRO A 137 9.50 2.00 0.58
N THR A 138 10.24 0.99 1.04
CA THR A 138 9.62 -0.14 1.76
C THR A 138 8.83 0.39 2.95
N SER A 139 7.68 -0.22 3.23
CA SER A 139 6.69 0.24 4.22
C SER A 139 6.16 1.65 3.96
N GLY A 140 6.38 2.20 2.78
CA GLY A 140 5.76 3.47 2.37
C GLY A 140 4.28 3.30 2.17
N LEU A 141 3.49 4.21 2.76
CA LEU A 141 2.02 4.21 2.70
C LEU A 141 1.54 5.46 1.97
N VAL A 142 0.77 5.26 0.92
CA VAL A 142 0.19 6.33 0.09
C VAL A 142 -1.32 6.30 0.25
N ILE A 143 -1.91 7.43 0.56
CA ILE A 143 -3.36 7.56 0.76
C ILE A 143 -3.91 8.50 -0.30
N ILE A 144 -4.80 7.98 -1.15
CA ILE A 144 -5.38 8.70 -2.29
C ILE A 144 -6.89 8.70 -2.15
N ASP A 145 -7.51 9.88 -2.22
CA ASP A 145 -8.96 10.03 -2.21
C ASP A 145 -9.49 10.35 -3.61
N PHE A 146 -10.66 9.81 -3.90
CA PHE A 146 -11.35 9.98 -5.18
C PHE A 146 -12.78 10.47 -4.95
N ALA A 147 -13.23 11.35 -5.82
CA ALA A 147 -14.58 11.92 -5.72
C ALA A 147 -15.68 10.96 -6.18
N PHE A 148 -15.35 9.93 -6.98
CA PHE A 148 -16.34 8.96 -7.47
C PHE A 148 -16.86 8.05 -6.34
N ASP A 149 -17.98 7.38 -6.63
CA ASP A 149 -18.66 6.47 -5.70
C ASP A 149 -18.59 5.00 -6.11
N ASN A 150 -17.87 4.71 -7.19
CA ASN A 150 -17.74 3.39 -7.78
C ASN A 150 -16.34 3.22 -8.36
N TRP A 151 -15.64 2.15 -7.98
CA TRP A 151 -14.29 1.86 -8.44
C TRP A 151 -14.19 1.66 -9.95
N GLY A 152 -15.30 1.28 -10.61
CA GLY A 152 -15.37 1.19 -12.06
C GLY A 152 -15.11 2.52 -12.78
N LYS A 153 -15.24 3.64 -12.09
CA LYS A 153 -14.97 4.98 -12.62
C LYS A 153 -13.52 5.41 -12.50
N LEU A 154 -12.67 4.55 -11.94
CA LEU A 154 -11.23 4.84 -11.79
C LEU A 154 -10.60 5.17 -13.14
N HIS A 155 -9.86 6.26 -13.20
CA HIS A 155 -9.11 6.67 -14.38
C HIS A 155 -7.86 7.44 -13.98
N PRO A 156 -6.86 7.58 -14.88
CA PRO A 156 -5.64 8.34 -14.58
C PRO A 156 -5.96 9.78 -14.17
N HIS A 157 -5.16 10.31 -13.26
CA HIS A 157 -5.28 11.70 -12.78
C HIS A 157 -6.66 12.02 -12.18
N SER A 158 -7.25 11.05 -11.48
CA SER A 158 -8.55 11.24 -10.82
C SER A 158 -8.44 11.36 -9.31
N GLY A 159 -7.25 11.16 -8.75
CA GLY A 159 -7.05 11.09 -7.31
C GLY A 159 -6.35 12.29 -6.72
N ARG A 160 -6.59 12.51 -5.42
CA ARG A 160 -5.90 13.49 -4.61
C ARG A 160 -5.04 12.77 -3.57
N LEU A 161 -3.75 13.11 -3.52
CA LEU A 161 -2.85 12.59 -2.49
C LEU A 161 -3.19 13.27 -1.16
N GLU A 162 -3.73 12.49 -0.22
CA GLU A 162 -4.07 12.96 1.11
C GLU A 162 -2.88 12.87 2.07
N ARG A 163 -2.14 11.75 2.00
CA ARG A 163 -0.95 11.53 2.85
C ARG A 163 0.03 10.61 2.15
N PHE A 164 1.30 10.85 2.45
CA PHE A 164 2.37 9.92 2.12
C PHE A 164 3.30 9.84 3.32
N VAL A 165 3.33 8.68 3.95
CA VAL A 165 4.14 8.43 5.15
C VAL A 165 5.03 7.21 4.95
N SER A 166 6.14 7.19 5.66
CA SER A 166 7.08 6.07 5.68
C SER A 166 7.61 5.91 7.10
N PRO A 167 8.24 4.79 7.44
CA PRO A 167 8.85 4.64 8.75
C PRO A 167 9.80 5.78 9.10
N LYS A 168 10.58 6.24 8.11
CA LYS A 168 11.52 7.35 8.30
C LYS A 168 10.81 8.66 8.65
N THR A 169 9.71 8.99 7.96
CA THR A 169 8.97 10.23 8.23
C THR A 169 8.22 10.15 9.56
N LEU A 170 7.75 8.97 9.95
CA LEU A 170 7.11 8.77 11.26
C LEU A 170 8.13 8.91 12.40
N GLU A 171 9.34 8.41 12.24
CA GLU A 171 10.42 8.58 13.23
C GLU A 171 10.79 10.05 13.38
N ALA A 172 10.92 10.79 12.27
CA ALA A 172 11.24 12.22 12.28
C ALA A 172 10.15 13.05 13.00
N ALA A 173 8.88 12.69 12.80
CA ALA A 173 7.76 13.39 13.45
C ALA A 173 7.68 13.10 14.96
N ALA A 174 8.21 11.96 15.42
CA ALA A 174 8.21 11.57 16.83
C ALA A 174 9.30 12.31 17.65
N THR A 175 10.29 12.89 16.99
CA THR A 175 11.35 13.69 17.63
C THR A 175 11.02 15.18 17.57
#